data_840b55b8f65d21895b09baf15f9dca89
#
_entry.id   840b55b8f65d21895b09baf15f9dca89
#
_cell.length_a   1.000
_cell.length_b   1.000
_cell.length_c   1.000
_cell.angle_alpha   90.00
_cell.angle_beta   90.00
_cell.angle_gamma   90.00
#
_symmetry.space_group_name_H-M   'P 1'
#
loop_
_entity.id
_entity.type
_entity.pdbx_description
1 polymer ?
#
loop_
_entity_poly.entity_id
_entity_poly.type
_entity_poly.pdbx_seq_one_letter_code
_entity_poly.pdbx_strand_id
1 'polypeptide(L)'
;MKKNLFALTLAIIFGFSATATETVEKEKKEVKTDESSVAWKAYKVTGSHNGTVALESGSLIFDDGKLTGGEFKVDMTSMICTDLEGEYKGKLEGHLKSDDFFGVATHPSSSLVFTKVEASGKNSYEVTGDLTIKGITKPVTFDVSIYGSKATATMKIDRTAYDVKYGSGSFFDNLGDKTIYDEFDLVVDLVF
;
A
#
# COMPACT_ATOMS: atom_id res chain seq x y z
N MET A 1 -88.89 16.19 19.05
CA MET A 1 -87.67 16.56 19.73
C MET A 1 -86.59 15.55 19.35
N LYS A 2 -85.67 15.90 18.43
CA LYS A 2 -84.58 15.02 17.99
C LYS A 2 -83.30 15.56 18.56
N LYS A 3 -82.61 14.81 19.42
CA LYS A 3 -81.32 15.12 20.00
C LYS A 3 -80.22 14.66 19.06
N ASN A 4 -79.45 15.59 18.54
CA ASN A 4 -78.24 15.30 17.77
C ASN A 4 -77.06 15.06 18.71
N LEU A 5 -76.50 13.85 18.65
CA LEU A 5 -75.31 13.47 19.39
C LEU A 5 -74.09 13.71 18.46
N PHE A 6 -73.28 14.71 18.75
CA PHE A 6 -72.04 14.99 18.06
C PHE A 6 -70.95 14.09 18.65
N ALA A 7 -70.46 13.12 17.87
CA ALA A 7 -69.30 12.29 18.22
C ALA A 7 -68.04 13.02 17.78
N LEU A 8 -67.20 13.43 18.75
CA LEU A 8 -65.91 14.04 18.51
C LEU A 8 -64.86 12.94 18.37
N THR A 9 -64.41 12.71 17.14
CA THR A 9 -63.32 11.70 16.85
C THR A 9 -62.00 12.40 17.01
N LEU A 10 -61.23 12.04 18.07
CA LEU A 10 -59.89 12.51 18.33
C LEU A 10 -58.92 11.67 17.50
N ALA A 11 -58.37 12.23 16.41
CA ALA A 11 -57.36 11.60 15.60
C ALA A 11 -55.99 11.83 16.29
N ILE A 12 -55.43 10.77 16.86
CA ILE A 12 -54.05 10.76 17.36
C ILE A 12 -53.12 10.58 16.19
N ILE A 13 -52.43 11.65 15.77
CA ILE A 13 -51.36 11.58 14.75
C ILE A 13 -50.09 11.08 15.45
N PHE A 14 -49.76 9.80 15.28
CA PHE A 14 -48.44 9.29 15.63
C PHE A 14 -47.43 9.83 14.59
N GLY A 15 -46.69 10.85 14.97
CA GLY A 15 -45.55 11.32 14.20
C GLY A 15 -44.41 10.28 14.28
N PHE A 16 -44.23 9.53 13.19
CA PHE A 16 -43.01 8.72 13.01
C PHE A 16 -41.88 9.68 12.69
N SER A 17 -41.01 9.98 13.67
CA SER A 17 -39.71 10.61 13.43
C SER A 17 -38.81 9.56 12.79
N ALA A 18 -38.70 9.57 11.47
CA ALA A 18 -37.66 8.84 10.77
C ALA A 18 -36.34 9.55 11.06
N THR A 19 -35.52 8.98 11.93
CA THR A 19 -34.10 9.35 12.03
C THR A 19 -33.42 8.86 10.75
N ALA A 20 -33.17 9.75 9.82
CA ALA A 20 -32.29 9.48 8.69
C ALA A 20 -30.89 9.21 9.28
N THR A 21 -30.47 7.95 9.25
CA THR A 21 -29.08 7.59 9.46
C THR A 21 -28.35 8.08 8.20
N GLU A 22 -27.64 9.21 8.30
CA GLU A 22 -26.70 9.61 7.24
C GLU A 22 -25.68 8.48 7.10
N THR A 23 -25.78 7.72 6.02
CA THR A 23 -24.72 6.84 5.59
C THR A 23 -23.59 7.75 5.12
N VAL A 24 -22.57 7.94 5.96
CA VAL A 24 -21.34 8.61 5.55
C VAL A 24 -20.74 7.75 4.43
N GLU A 25 -20.79 8.28 3.22
CA GLU A 25 -20.29 7.59 2.04
C GLU A 25 -18.75 7.66 2.08
N LYS A 26 -18.09 6.49 2.09
CA LYS A 26 -16.62 6.43 2.04
C LYS A 26 -16.15 6.99 0.71
N GLU A 27 -15.26 7.97 0.75
CA GLU A 27 -14.66 8.58 -0.42
C GLU A 27 -13.45 7.75 -0.87
N LYS A 28 -13.50 7.20 -2.09
CA LYS A 28 -12.36 6.56 -2.74
C LYS A 28 -11.64 7.59 -3.61
N LYS A 29 -10.34 7.79 -3.38
CA LYS A 29 -9.46 8.66 -4.18
C LYS A 29 -8.47 7.83 -4.94
N GLU A 30 -8.52 7.91 -6.26
CA GLU A 30 -7.58 7.23 -7.13
C GLU A 30 -6.23 7.95 -7.14
N VAL A 31 -5.15 7.16 -7.12
CA VAL A 31 -3.79 7.66 -7.19
C VAL A 31 -3.41 7.98 -8.63
N LYS A 32 -2.84 9.15 -8.84
CA LYS A 32 -2.25 9.56 -10.11
C LYS A 32 -0.88 8.90 -10.26
N THR A 33 -0.85 7.77 -10.94
CA THR A 33 0.34 6.92 -11.03
C THR A 33 1.53 7.59 -11.72
N ASP A 34 1.27 8.50 -12.65
CA ASP A 34 2.26 9.30 -13.39
C ASP A 34 2.86 10.46 -12.58
N GLU A 35 2.16 10.91 -11.51
CA GLU A 35 2.64 11.93 -10.58
C GLU A 35 3.19 11.32 -9.27
N SER A 36 3.12 10.00 -9.12
CA SER A 36 3.53 9.25 -7.92
C SER A 36 4.82 8.50 -8.14
N SER A 37 5.52 8.16 -7.06
CA SER A 37 6.78 7.42 -7.14
C SER A 37 6.90 6.33 -6.06
N VAL A 38 7.52 5.21 -6.43
CA VAL A 38 7.98 4.16 -5.52
C VAL A 38 9.47 3.96 -5.75
N ALA A 39 10.28 4.39 -4.80
CA ALA A 39 11.72 4.23 -4.82
C ALA A 39 12.14 3.08 -3.89
N TRP A 40 13.10 2.27 -4.34
CA TRP A 40 13.68 1.19 -3.54
C TRP A 40 15.17 1.42 -3.29
N LYS A 41 15.66 0.96 -2.13
CA LYS A 41 17.08 0.91 -1.81
C LYS A 41 17.41 -0.41 -1.11
N ALA A 42 18.36 -1.14 -1.68
CA ALA A 42 18.82 -2.42 -1.17
C ALA A 42 20.32 -2.37 -0.84
N TYR A 43 20.74 -3.18 0.11
CA TYR A 43 22.05 -3.11 0.71
C TYR A 43 22.80 -4.43 0.58
N LYS A 44 24.11 -4.35 0.46
CA LYS A 44 25.06 -5.47 0.55
C LYS A 44 26.26 -5.04 1.37
N VAL A 45 27.11 -5.97 1.78
CA VAL A 45 28.32 -5.68 2.57
C VAL A 45 29.21 -4.62 1.90
N THR A 46 29.30 -4.62 0.58
CA THR A 46 30.18 -3.73 -0.20
C THR A 46 29.50 -2.45 -0.69
N GLY A 47 28.25 -2.17 -0.30
CA GLY A 47 27.55 -0.96 -0.72
C GLY A 47 26.04 -1.13 -0.83
N SER A 48 25.42 -0.28 -1.63
CA SER A 48 23.96 -0.32 -1.85
C SER A 48 23.65 -0.01 -3.31
N HIS A 49 22.48 -0.43 -3.76
CA HIS A 49 21.87 -0.01 -5.01
C HIS A 49 20.48 0.54 -4.77
N ASN A 50 20.06 1.44 -5.63
CA ASN A 50 18.73 2.04 -5.57
C ASN A 50 18.12 2.18 -6.97
N GLY A 51 16.80 2.34 -6.98
CA GLY A 51 16.04 2.50 -8.21
C GLY A 51 14.59 2.79 -7.95
N THR A 52 13.79 2.61 -8.98
CA THR A 52 12.34 2.85 -8.92
C THR A 52 11.58 1.67 -9.52
N VAL A 53 10.29 1.63 -9.18
CA VAL A 53 9.30 0.75 -9.77
C VAL A 53 8.00 1.52 -9.93
N ALA A 54 7.27 1.35 -11.03
CA ALA A 54 6.06 2.10 -11.31
C ALA A 54 4.83 1.51 -10.62
N LEU A 55 3.93 2.36 -10.16
CA LEU A 55 2.57 1.98 -9.79
C LEU A 55 1.77 1.66 -11.06
N GLU A 56 1.11 0.51 -11.08
CA GLU A 56 0.11 0.16 -12.10
C GLU A 56 -1.24 0.79 -11.75
N SER A 57 -1.61 0.78 -10.48
CA SER A 57 -2.82 1.41 -9.94
C SER A 57 -2.70 1.62 -8.43
N GLY A 58 -3.54 2.49 -7.89
CA GLY A 58 -3.65 2.67 -6.46
C GLY A 58 -4.84 3.52 -6.08
N SER A 59 -5.36 3.30 -4.88
CA SER A 59 -6.42 4.13 -4.31
C SER A 59 -6.30 4.21 -2.80
N LEU A 60 -6.78 5.31 -2.25
CA LEU A 60 -6.95 5.54 -0.82
C LEU A 60 -8.43 5.71 -0.51
N ILE A 61 -8.87 5.18 0.64
CA ILE A 61 -10.25 5.23 1.08
C ILE A 61 -10.32 6.12 2.33
N PHE A 62 -11.19 7.13 2.28
CA PHE A 62 -11.41 8.06 3.36
C PHE A 62 -12.84 7.96 3.90
N ASP A 63 -12.99 8.17 5.20
CA ASP A 63 -14.25 8.29 5.90
C ASP A 63 -14.16 9.56 6.75
N ASP A 64 -15.04 10.53 6.50
CA ASP A 64 -15.00 11.86 7.15
C ASP A 64 -13.60 12.50 7.12
N GLY A 65 -12.93 12.42 5.95
CA GLY A 65 -11.59 12.97 5.73
C GLY A 65 -10.45 12.22 6.42
N LYS A 66 -10.72 11.10 7.11
CA LYS A 66 -9.71 10.24 7.73
C LYS A 66 -9.41 9.04 6.85
N LEU A 67 -8.13 8.69 6.72
CA LEU A 67 -7.73 7.48 6.01
C LEU A 67 -8.26 6.24 6.73
N THR A 68 -8.94 5.36 6.00
CA THR A 68 -9.52 4.11 6.52
C THR A 68 -9.15 2.88 5.72
N GLY A 69 -8.55 3.06 4.53
CA GLY A 69 -8.15 1.95 3.67
C GLY A 69 -7.31 2.40 2.49
N GLY A 70 -6.81 1.43 1.75
CA GLY A 70 -6.07 1.64 0.51
C GLY A 70 -5.71 0.34 -0.17
N GLU A 71 -5.51 0.39 -1.48
CA GLU A 71 -5.06 -0.73 -2.29
C GLU A 71 -4.13 -0.22 -3.39
N PHE A 72 -3.08 -0.98 -3.68
CA PHE A 72 -2.05 -0.59 -4.64
C PHE A 72 -1.58 -1.81 -5.41
N LYS A 73 -1.24 -1.60 -6.67
CA LYS A 73 -0.62 -2.57 -7.54
C LYS A 73 0.61 -1.96 -8.21
N VAL A 74 1.70 -2.70 -8.22
CA VAL A 74 3.00 -2.29 -8.74
C VAL A 74 3.34 -3.16 -9.95
N ASP A 75 3.79 -2.53 -11.03
CA ASP A 75 4.34 -3.22 -12.22
C ASP A 75 5.80 -3.58 -11.98
N MET A 76 6.07 -4.84 -11.61
CA MET A 76 7.42 -5.34 -11.37
C MET A 76 8.29 -5.37 -12.64
N THR A 77 7.69 -5.34 -13.83
CA THR A 77 8.43 -5.29 -15.10
C THR A 77 9.11 -3.94 -15.32
N SER A 78 8.55 -2.87 -14.69
CA SER A 78 9.06 -1.50 -14.76
C SER A 78 10.28 -1.24 -13.87
N MET A 79 10.67 -2.21 -13.02
CA MET A 79 11.79 -2.05 -12.08
C MET A 79 13.07 -1.67 -12.80
N ILE A 80 13.66 -0.55 -12.39
CA ILE A 80 14.94 -0.04 -12.91
C ILE A 80 15.89 0.35 -11.78
N CYS A 81 17.18 0.26 -12.08
CA CYS A 81 18.27 0.78 -11.25
C CYS A 81 18.61 2.21 -11.69
N THR A 82 18.85 3.13 -10.74
CA THR A 82 19.15 4.54 -11.02
C THR A 82 20.54 4.99 -10.63
N ASP A 83 21.31 4.15 -9.96
CA ASP A 83 22.69 4.44 -9.49
C ASP A 83 23.78 3.72 -10.32
N LEU A 84 23.39 2.96 -11.35
CA LEU A 84 24.31 2.31 -12.29
C LEU A 84 23.98 2.70 -13.74
N GLU A 85 24.98 2.55 -14.60
CA GLU A 85 24.86 2.79 -16.04
C GLU A 85 25.41 1.61 -16.86
N GLY A 86 25.06 1.59 -18.16
CA GLY A 86 25.60 0.66 -19.15
C GLY A 86 25.36 -0.80 -18.80
N GLU A 87 26.37 -1.63 -18.99
CA GLU A 87 26.31 -3.08 -18.82
C GLU A 87 26.01 -3.50 -17.38
N TYR A 88 26.54 -2.79 -16.39
CA TYR A 88 26.33 -3.11 -14.97
C TYR A 88 24.87 -2.90 -14.54
N LYS A 89 24.25 -1.82 -15.04
CA LYS A 89 22.81 -1.58 -14.86
C LYS A 89 21.99 -2.74 -15.42
N GLY A 90 22.24 -3.11 -16.67
CA GLY A 90 21.50 -4.22 -17.32
C GLY A 90 21.68 -5.56 -16.60
N LYS A 91 22.88 -5.87 -16.11
CA LYS A 91 23.16 -7.07 -15.33
C LYS A 91 22.38 -7.08 -14.00
N LEU A 92 22.36 -5.96 -13.26
CA LEU A 92 21.61 -5.87 -12.02
C LEU A 92 20.10 -5.98 -12.25
N GLU A 93 19.56 -5.22 -13.20
CA GLU A 93 18.13 -5.27 -13.52
C GLU A 93 17.68 -6.66 -14.00
N GLY A 94 18.48 -7.30 -14.84
CA GLY A 94 18.22 -8.68 -15.30
C GLY A 94 18.22 -9.67 -14.13
N HIS A 95 19.16 -9.54 -13.20
CA HIS A 95 19.21 -10.39 -12.02
C HIS A 95 18.02 -10.14 -11.07
N LEU A 96 17.69 -8.87 -10.78
CA LEU A 96 16.52 -8.55 -9.94
C LEU A 96 15.21 -9.11 -10.51
N LYS A 97 15.08 -9.15 -11.84
CA LYS A 97 13.90 -9.69 -12.54
C LYS A 97 13.90 -11.21 -12.70
N SER A 98 15.05 -11.87 -12.51
CA SER A 98 15.20 -13.33 -12.68
C SER A 98 14.47 -14.13 -11.60
N ASP A 99 14.32 -15.44 -11.83
CA ASP A 99 13.69 -16.39 -10.89
C ASP A 99 14.48 -16.51 -9.57
N ASP A 100 15.79 -16.28 -9.60
CA ASP A 100 16.66 -16.24 -8.40
C ASP A 100 16.30 -15.07 -7.46
N PHE A 101 15.57 -14.06 -7.96
CA PHE A 101 15.18 -12.88 -7.21
C PHE A 101 13.65 -12.72 -7.21
N PHE A 102 13.09 -11.76 -7.96
CA PHE A 102 11.65 -11.49 -7.94
C PHE A 102 10.83 -12.33 -8.91
N GLY A 103 11.46 -13.06 -9.85
CA GLY A 103 10.77 -13.93 -10.79
C GLY A 103 9.71 -13.21 -11.63
N VAL A 104 10.06 -12.03 -12.16
CA VAL A 104 9.12 -11.09 -12.77
C VAL A 104 8.37 -11.67 -13.98
N ALA A 105 8.97 -12.61 -14.70
CA ALA A 105 8.30 -13.30 -15.82
C ALA A 105 7.05 -14.07 -15.37
N THR A 106 7.07 -14.64 -14.15
CA THR A 106 5.96 -15.40 -13.55
C THR A 106 5.12 -14.53 -12.62
N HIS A 107 5.74 -13.53 -11.99
CA HIS A 107 5.14 -12.62 -11.02
C HIS A 107 5.29 -11.16 -11.48
N PRO A 108 4.58 -10.74 -12.55
CA PRO A 108 4.78 -9.42 -13.16
C PRO A 108 4.26 -8.26 -12.30
N SER A 109 3.55 -8.54 -11.22
CA SER A 109 3.04 -7.51 -10.32
C SER A 109 3.21 -7.89 -8.85
N SER A 110 3.29 -6.88 -7.99
CA SER A 110 3.11 -7.00 -6.54
C SER A 110 1.95 -6.12 -6.09
N SER A 111 1.39 -6.38 -4.90
CA SER A 111 0.23 -5.64 -4.40
C SER A 111 0.29 -5.41 -2.90
N LEU A 112 -0.34 -4.33 -2.47
CA LEU A 112 -0.52 -4.00 -1.06
C LEU A 112 -1.98 -3.63 -0.82
N VAL A 113 -2.62 -4.29 0.16
CA VAL A 113 -4.00 -3.99 0.58
C VAL A 113 -3.99 -3.66 2.07
N PHE A 114 -4.49 -2.50 2.44
CA PHE A 114 -4.58 -2.10 3.85
C PHE A 114 -5.61 -2.95 4.58
N THR A 115 -5.21 -3.55 5.69
CA THR A 115 -6.07 -4.38 6.54
C THR A 115 -6.44 -3.67 7.84
N LYS A 116 -5.60 -2.72 8.29
CA LYS A 116 -5.83 -1.91 9.49
C LYS A 116 -5.22 -0.52 9.30
N VAL A 117 -5.94 0.51 9.76
CA VAL A 117 -5.47 1.90 9.74
C VAL A 117 -5.78 2.52 11.09
N GLU A 118 -4.79 3.01 11.80
CA GLU A 118 -4.92 3.68 13.09
C GLU A 118 -4.28 5.07 13.01
N ALA A 119 -5.02 6.10 13.45
CA ALA A 119 -4.45 7.44 13.51
C ALA A 119 -3.36 7.50 14.60
N SER A 120 -2.13 7.87 14.21
CA SER A 120 -0.98 8.05 15.10
C SER A 120 -0.65 9.54 15.36
N GLY A 121 -1.31 10.47 14.63
CA GLY A 121 -1.14 11.91 14.77
C GLY A 121 -2.15 12.68 13.93
N LYS A 122 -1.97 14.01 13.83
CA LYS A 122 -2.92 14.87 13.11
C LYS A 122 -3.12 14.48 11.64
N ASN A 123 -2.05 14.10 10.97
CA ASN A 123 -2.02 13.72 9.55
C ASN A 123 -1.21 12.43 9.34
N SER A 124 -1.03 11.65 10.40
CA SER A 124 -0.21 10.45 10.41
C SER A 124 -1.03 9.25 10.84
N TYR A 125 -0.75 8.12 10.22
CA TYR A 125 -1.45 6.86 10.44
C TYR A 125 -0.43 5.74 10.53
N GLU A 126 -0.61 4.83 11.49
CA GLU A 126 0.01 3.53 11.47
C GLU A 126 -0.89 2.59 10.66
N VAL A 127 -0.33 1.99 9.63
CA VAL A 127 -1.05 1.13 8.70
C VAL A 127 -0.48 -0.26 8.76
N THR A 128 -1.34 -1.27 8.91
CA THR A 128 -1.01 -2.66 8.61
C THR A 128 -1.66 -3.02 7.29
N GLY A 129 -0.92 -3.68 6.40
CA GLY A 129 -1.41 -4.13 5.12
C GLY A 129 -0.85 -5.48 4.72
N ASP A 130 -1.60 -6.19 3.88
CA ASP A 130 -1.17 -7.43 3.25
C ASP A 130 -0.35 -7.11 2.00
N LEU A 131 0.97 -7.28 2.10
CA LEU A 131 1.91 -7.11 0.98
C LEU A 131 2.13 -8.45 0.29
N THR A 132 1.89 -8.50 -1.01
CA THR A 132 2.13 -9.67 -1.86
C THR A 132 3.29 -9.41 -2.79
N ILE A 133 4.36 -10.19 -2.64
CA ILE A 133 5.53 -10.22 -3.54
C ILE A 133 5.77 -11.67 -3.96
N LYS A 134 6.08 -11.91 -5.23
CA LYS A 134 6.37 -13.26 -5.76
C LYS A 134 5.27 -14.28 -5.43
N GLY A 135 4.00 -13.83 -5.38
CA GLY A 135 2.83 -14.67 -5.03
C GLY A 135 2.69 -15.02 -3.55
N ILE A 136 3.58 -14.54 -2.68
CA ILE A 136 3.52 -14.76 -1.24
C ILE A 136 3.01 -13.50 -0.56
N THR A 137 1.99 -13.65 0.30
CA THR A 137 1.39 -12.54 1.06
C THR A 137 1.83 -12.57 2.50
N LYS A 138 2.29 -11.43 3.02
CA LYS A 138 2.66 -11.23 4.43
C LYS A 138 2.15 -9.88 4.93
N PRO A 139 1.76 -9.79 6.21
CA PRO A 139 1.43 -8.50 6.82
C PRO A 139 2.70 -7.65 6.97
N VAL A 140 2.57 -6.35 6.68
CA VAL A 140 3.59 -5.33 6.94
C VAL A 140 2.95 -4.16 7.67
N THR A 141 3.70 -3.52 8.58
CA THR A 141 3.24 -2.33 9.31
C THR A 141 4.19 -1.19 9.02
N PHE A 142 3.64 -0.01 8.73
CA PHE A 142 4.39 1.18 8.35
C PHE A 142 3.58 2.45 8.63
N ASP A 143 4.27 3.59 8.63
CA ASP A 143 3.64 4.89 8.81
C ASP A 143 3.26 5.52 7.47
N VAL A 144 2.08 6.15 7.43
CA VAL A 144 1.59 6.96 6.32
C VAL A 144 1.32 8.38 6.81
N SER A 145 1.83 9.37 6.09
CA SER A 145 1.53 10.78 6.32
C SER A 145 0.72 11.36 5.16
N ILE A 146 -0.36 12.09 5.47
CA ILE A 146 -1.27 12.69 4.48
C ILE A 146 -1.15 14.22 4.54
N TYR A 147 -0.93 14.87 3.39
CA TYR A 147 -0.82 16.32 3.26
C TYR A 147 -1.59 16.81 2.03
N GLY A 148 -2.83 17.25 2.25
CA GLY A 148 -3.73 17.66 1.17
C GLY A 148 -4.04 16.49 0.23
N SER A 149 -3.62 16.57 -1.04
CA SER A 149 -3.75 15.52 -2.04
C SER A 149 -2.49 14.65 -2.20
N LYS A 150 -1.63 14.61 -1.18
CA LYS A 150 -0.39 13.83 -1.18
C LYS A 150 -0.32 12.90 0.02
N ALA A 151 0.27 11.74 -0.18
CA ALA A 151 0.63 10.81 0.89
C ALA A 151 2.09 10.38 0.74
N THR A 152 2.76 10.16 1.87
CA THR A 152 4.11 9.59 1.90
C THR A 152 4.16 8.40 2.84
N ALA A 153 4.95 7.40 2.50
CA ALA A 153 5.21 6.25 3.36
C ALA A 153 6.67 5.79 3.22
N THR A 154 7.21 5.22 4.30
CA THR A 154 8.50 4.53 4.28
C THR A 154 8.30 3.15 4.88
N MET A 155 8.79 2.12 4.19
CA MET A 155 8.68 0.74 4.60
C MET A 155 10.04 0.06 4.57
N LYS A 156 10.29 -0.83 5.52
CA LYS A 156 11.41 -1.75 5.52
C LYS A 156 10.87 -3.16 5.33
N ILE A 157 11.32 -3.84 4.28
CA ILE A 157 10.77 -5.12 3.83
C ILE A 157 11.86 -6.19 3.91
N ASP A 158 11.59 -7.27 4.62
CA ASP A 158 12.41 -8.49 4.58
C ASP A 158 12.03 -9.30 3.34
N ARG A 159 12.94 -9.31 2.34
CA ARG A 159 12.75 -10.03 1.08
C ARG A 159 12.68 -11.55 1.25
N THR A 160 13.30 -12.07 2.29
CA THR A 160 13.37 -13.52 2.53
C THR A 160 12.02 -14.10 2.94
N ALA A 161 11.14 -13.28 3.55
CA ALA A 161 9.75 -13.64 3.83
C ALA A 161 8.93 -13.93 2.57
N TYR A 162 9.40 -13.47 1.40
CA TYR A 162 8.79 -13.66 0.08
C TYR A 162 9.59 -14.61 -0.82
N ASP A 163 10.38 -15.51 -0.22
CA ASP A 163 11.20 -16.48 -0.91
C ASP A 163 12.27 -15.89 -1.87
N VAL A 164 12.73 -14.67 -1.59
CA VAL A 164 13.85 -14.02 -2.28
C VAL A 164 15.09 -14.18 -1.41
N LYS A 165 15.78 -15.32 -1.54
CA LYS A 165 16.86 -15.74 -0.63
C LYS A 165 18.27 -15.58 -1.20
N TYR A 166 18.42 -15.25 -2.48
CA TYR A 166 19.73 -15.15 -3.12
C TYR A 166 20.69 -14.23 -2.33
N GLY A 167 21.87 -14.75 -2.03
CA GLY A 167 22.91 -14.00 -1.31
C GLY A 167 22.58 -13.62 0.14
N SER A 168 21.53 -14.19 0.73
CA SER A 168 21.15 -13.94 2.13
C SER A 168 22.06 -14.67 3.10
N GLY A 169 22.65 -13.94 4.05
CA GLY A 169 23.45 -14.52 5.14
C GLY A 169 22.62 -15.32 6.14
N SER A 170 21.29 -15.19 6.12
CA SER A 170 20.38 -16.00 6.95
C SER A 170 20.13 -17.40 6.39
N PHE A 171 20.44 -17.63 5.10
CA PHE A 171 20.20 -18.88 4.39
C PHE A 171 21.47 -19.54 3.84
N PHE A 172 22.54 -18.80 3.67
CA PHE A 172 23.78 -19.30 3.07
C PHE A 172 25.01 -18.87 3.87
N ASP A 173 25.89 -19.82 4.15
CA ASP A 173 27.17 -19.59 4.83
C ASP A 173 28.27 -19.15 3.85
N ASN A 174 29.31 -18.53 4.39
CA ASN A 174 30.57 -18.20 3.69
C ASN A 174 30.41 -17.26 2.48
N LEU A 175 29.38 -16.41 2.46
CA LEU A 175 29.14 -15.46 1.40
C LEU A 175 30.18 -14.33 1.36
N GLY A 176 30.74 -13.92 2.51
CA GLY A 176 31.68 -12.79 2.63
C GLY A 176 31.12 -11.52 1.99
N ASP A 177 31.89 -10.90 1.10
CA ASP A 177 31.52 -9.68 0.39
C ASP A 177 30.34 -9.82 -0.61
N LYS A 178 29.89 -11.07 -0.85
CA LYS A 178 28.72 -11.34 -1.69
C LYS A 178 27.40 -11.29 -0.93
N THR A 179 27.43 -11.09 0.38
CA THR A 179 26.23 -11.03 1.22
C THR A 179 25.38 -9.83 0.85
N ILE A 180 24.11 -10.10 0.56
CA ILE A 180 23.06 -9.11 0.33
C ILE A 180 22.17 -9.11 1.58
N TYR A 181 21.93 -7.95 2.17
CA TYR A 181 21.08 -7.84 3.35
C TYR A 181 19.65 -8.27 3.02
N ASP A 182 18.99 -8.83 4.02
CA ASP A 182 17.64 -9.38 3.85
C ASP A 182 16.60 -8.27 3.76
N GLU A 183 16.87 -7.12 4.38
CA GLU A 183 15.98 -5.98 4.36
C GLU A 183 16.34 -4.98 3.24
N PHE A 184 15.31 -4.40 2.63
CA PHE A 184 15.41 -3.26 1.75
C PHE A 184 14.38 -2.19 2.13
N ASP A 185 14.68 -0.95 1.78
CA ASP A 185 13.79 0.18 2.05
C ASP A 185 12.94 0.50 0.80
N LEU A 186 11.67 0.87 1.06
CA LEU A 186 10.79 1.51 0.08
C LEU A 186 10.43 2.91 0.59
N VAL A 187 10.53 3.88 -0.30
CA VAL A 187 10.03 5.25 -0.10
C VAL A 187 8.96 5.51 -1.14
N VAL A 188 7.77 5.87 -0.69
CA VAL A 188 6.59 6.03 -1.52
C VAL A 188 6.06 7.45 -1.40
N ASP A 189 5.92 8.13 -2.52
CA ASP A 189 5.26 9.43 -2.64
C ASP A 189 4.07 9.30 -3.58
N LEU A 190 2.88 9.60 -3.08
CA LEU A 190 1.61 9.48 -3.81
C LEU A 190 0.99 10.85 -4.02
N VAL A 191 0.36 11.03 -5.19
CA VAL A 191 -0.55 12.15 -5.51
C VAL A 191 -1.91 11.56 -5.86
N PHE A 192 -3.01 12.09 -5.28
CA PHE A 192 -4.37 11.59 -5.47
C PHE A 192 -5.42 12.70 -5.58
#